data_594628a442306f4164b3a5ff421c86b3
#
_entry.id   594628a442306f4164b3a5ff421c86b3
#
_cell.length_a   1.000
_cell.length_b   1.000
_cell.length_c   1.000
_cell.angle_alpha   90.00
_cell.angle_beta   90.00
_cell.angle_gamma   90.00
#
_symmetry.space_group_name_H-M   'P 1'
#
loop_
_entity.id
_entity.type
_entity.pdbx_description
1 polymer ?
#
loop_
_entity_poly.entity_id
_entity_poly.type
_entity_poly.pdbx_seq_one_letter_code
_entity_poly.pdbx_strand_id
1 'polypeptide(L)'
;MSPGVYVEEVPSAVKPIAGVSTSTACFLGVVPDDINVPEENTNYDPTGKSKPDPNHPEADPRKAFILKPFHFYSEDELKQKRTAVKTAKENLDKNQDATKTADLVKALRDAEADKAQAEFPAENMEPVLCTSFAQFTKRFGGFSDDGVGEPSGDLRAKPPTHGFQNRLAHAVYGFFDNGGSRCYVMRFRTIDELMESSHLGILEAIDEISLIAAPGISDKIVQQNLIDHCVKLGSRFAILDPPEIPESSDLTEEKIRVVESTDYGALYFPRIRVFDIAARLTRAEIVDPTKAGEVDNGEIWLGPSGHIAGIYSRVDHQRGVHKAPANEVVRGARDLEFQISKNDQDGLNPGGVNCIRYINNNITVWGARTIGGDANTDLKYINVRRTLIFLRESIDRGTQWVVFEPNDRTLWAKIRLNVSAFLTTVWRDGALFGSTPQEAFYVKCDDDTNPREERDLGRVITEIGVAIVRPAEFVIFRISQWAGPEGQK
;
A
#
# COMPACT_ATOMS: atom_id res chain seq x y z
N MET A 1 -6.90 19.77 59.55
CA MET A 1 -7.86 19.52 58.43
C MET A 1 -9.23 19.43 59.06
N SER A 2 -10.21 20.13 58.50
CA SER A 2 -11.59 20.00 58.96
C SER A 2 -12.20 18.68 58.43
N PRO A 3 -13.18 18.10 59.13
CA PRO A 3 -13.87 16.91 58.64
C PRO A 3 -14.48 17.19 57.25
N GLY A 4 -14.09 16.44 56.23
CA GLY A 4 -14.58 16.58 54.84
C GLY A 4 -14.04 15.45 53.95
N VAL A 5 -14.63 15.27 52.79
CA VAL A 5 -14.14 14.34 51.76
C VAL A 5 -13.09 15.10 50.95
N TYR A 6 -11.89 14.59 50.91
CA TYR A 6 -10.80 15.13 50.11
C TYR A 6 -10.59 14.19 48.94
N VAL A 7 -10.78 14.70 47.70
CA VAL A 7 -10.51 13.96 46.47
C VAL A 7 -9.13 14.37 46.02
N GLU A 8 -8.22 13.43 46.00
CA GLU A 8 -6.88 13.59 45.45
C GLU A 8 -6.83 12.87 44.08
N GLU A 9 -6.52 13.59 43.01
CA GLU A 9 -6.26 12.99 41.72
C GLU A 9 -4.90 12.32 41.76
N VAL A 10 -4.90 11.00 41.91
CA VAL A 10 -3.68 10.20 41.75
C VAL A 10 -3.56 9.88 40.28
N PRO A 11 -2.49 10.32 39.57
CA PRO A 11 -2.31 9.95 38.17
C PRO A 11 -2.30 8.44 38.01
N SER A 12 -3.12 7.92 37.10
CA SER A 12 -3.18 6.48 36.80
C SER A 12 -1.79 5.99 36.40
N ALA A 13 -1.22 5.08 37.18
CA ALA A 13 0.08 4.46 36.89
C ALA A 13 0.01 3.50 35.67
N VAL A 14 -1.18 3.23 35.14
CA VAL A 14 -1.43 2.33 34.04
C VAL A 14 -1.76 3.15 32.79
N LYS A 15 -0.85 3.17 31.82
CA LYS A 15 -1.11 3.76 30.51
C LYS A 15 -1.95 2.76 29.69
N PRO A 16 -3.16 3.14 29.23
CA PRO A 16 -3.97 2.24 28.42
C PRO A 16 -3.25 1.91 27.09
N ILE A 17 -3.31 0.65 26.68
CA ILE A 17 -2.79 0.24 25.36
C ILE A 17 -3.71 0.82 24.30
N ALA A 18 -3.15 1.62 23.39
CA ALA A 18 -3.85 2.10 22.20
C ALA A 18 -3.60 1.15 21.04
N GLY A 19 -4.64 0.88 20.25
CA GLY A 19 -4.49 0.11 19.01
C GLY A 19 -3.61 0.85 18.00
N VAL A 20 -2.68 0.14 17.38
CA VAL A 20 -1.82 0.70 16.32
C VAL A 20 -2.58 0.80 14.98
N SER A 21 -2.09 1.65 14.06
CA SER A 21 -2.59 1.69 12.68
C SER A 21 -2.28 0.40 11.94
N THR A 22 -3.24 -0.11 11.17
CA THR A 22 -3.12 -1.36 10.39
C THR A 22 -3.11 -1.11 8.89
N SER A 23 -3.24 0.13 8.44
CA SER A 23 -3.55 0.49 7.06
C SER A 23 -2.54 1.43 6.39
N THR A 24 -1.41 1.74 7.04
CA THR A 24 -0.33 2.50 6.42
C THR A 24 0.41 1.59 5.42
N ALA A 25 0.27 1.88 4.13
CA ALA A 25 0.92 1.12 3.07
C ALA A 25 2.31 1.67 2.75
N CYS A 26 3.20 0.80 2.26
CA CYS A 26 4.45 1.19 1.62
C CYS A 26 4.48 0.61 0.21
N PHE A 27 4.64 1.48 -0.79
CA PHE A 27 4.74 1.09 -2.19
C PHE A 27 6.17 1.24 -2.67
N LEU A 28 6.71 0.14 -3.21
CA LEU A 28 8.05 0.09 -3.79
C LEU A 28 7.91 0.09 -5.31
N GLY A 29 8.61 0.96 -5.99
CA GLY A 29 8.52 1.04 -7.44
C GLY A 29 9.83 1.35 -8.13
N VAL A 30 10.00 0.83 -9.34
CA VAL A 30 11.11 1.17 -10.21
C VAL A 30 10.77 2.44 -10.98
N VAL A 31 11.53 3.51 -10.73
CA VAL A 31 11.34 4.82 -11.36
C VAL A 31 12.69 5.32 -11.83
N PRO A 32 12.94 5.41 -13.15
CA PRO A 32 14.19 5.95 -13.70
C PRO A 32 14.37 7.42 -13.33
N ASP A 33 15.58 7.94 -13.53
CA ASP A 33 15.91 9.33 -13.18
C ASP A 33 15.19 10.36 -14.06
N ASP A 34 14.78 9.98 -15.27
CA ASP A 34 14.00 10.82 -16.19
C ASP A 34 12.71 10.11 -16.59
N ILE A 35 11.59 10.80 -16.44
CA ILE A 35 10.25 10.37 -16.90
C ILE A 35 9.55 11.51 -17.62
N ASN A 36 8.60 11.19 -18.48
CA ASN A 36 7.77 12.18 -19.17
C ASN A 36 6.37 12.22 -18.58
N VAL A 37 5.97 13.39 -18.09
CA VAL A 37 4.67 13.61 -17.45
C VAL A 37 3.82 14.61 -18.22
N PRO A 38 2.48 14.42 -18.32
CA PRO A 38 1.59 15.38 -18.93
C PRO A 38 1.49 16.66 -18.10
N GLU A 39 1.73 17.81 -18.73
CA GLU A 39 1.49 19.12 -18.16
C GLU A 39 0.59 19.96 -19.07
N GLU A 40 -0.18 20.89 -18.49
CA GLU A 40 -0.98 21.84 -19.26
C GLU A 40 -0.12 22.64 -20.20
N ASN A 41 -0.55 22.71 -21.46
CA ASN A 41 0.14 23.49 -22.48
C ASN A 41 -0.26 24.96 -22.37
N THR A 42 0.63 25.79 -21.86
CA THR A 42 0.41 27.24 -21.74
C THR A 42 0.18 27.95 -23.08
N ASN A 43 0.54 27.32 -24.18
CA ASN A 43 0.38 27.83 -25.55
C ASN A 43 -0.82 27.20 -26.28
N TYR A 44 -1.70 26.50 -25.55
CA TYR A 44 -2.86 25.83 -26.13
C TYR A 44 -3.80 26.82 -26.82
N ASP A 45 -4.12 26.53 -28.09
CA ASP A 45 -5.09 27.28 -28.89
C ASP A 45 -6.34 26.43 -29.14
N PRO A 46 -7.43 26.64 -28.36
CA PRO A 46 -8.66 25.88 -28.51
C PRO A 46 -9.36 26.10 -29.87
N THR A 47 -8.93 27.10 -30.65
CA THR A 47 -9.48 27.33 -31.98
C THR A 47 -8.86 26.45 -33.06
N GLY A 48 -7.73 25.78 -32.76
CA GLY A 48 -6.99 24.91 -33.66
C GLY A 48 -6.36 25.63 -34.86
N LYS A 49 -6.31 26.98 -34.84
CA LYS A 49 -5.79 27.78 -35.95
C LYS A 49 -4.29 27.97 -35.91
N SER A 50 -3.70 27.84 -34.73
CA SER A 50 -2.26 27.94 -34.53
C SER A 50 -1.56 26.74 -35.15
N LYS A 51 -0.48 26.98 -35.92
CA LYS A 51 0.32 25.92 -36.53
C LYS A 51 1.41 25.47 -35.57
N PRO A 52 1.71 24.18 -35.50
CA PRO A 52 2.85 23.67 -34.76
C PRO A 52 4.15 24.30 -35.29
N ASP A 53 5.08 24.63 -34.39
CA ASP A 53 6.43 24.98 -34.78
C ASP A 53 7.18 23.69 -35.15
N PRO A 54 7.67 23.58 -36.41
CA PRO A 54 8.43 22.40 -36.82
C PRO A 54 9.70 22.16 -36.00
N ASN A 55 10.23 23.20 -35.37
CA ASN A 55 11.44 23.11 -34.54
C ASN A 55 11.14 22.74 -33.08
N HIS A 56 9.88 22.84 -32.65
CA HIS A 56 9.41 22.54 -31.30
C HIS A 56 8.12 21.69 -31.34
N PRO A 57 8.19 20.46 -31.88
CA PRO A 57 7.00 19.58 -32.00
C PRO A 57 6.41 19.20 -30.63
N GLU A 58 7.23 19.26 -29.57
CA GLU A 58 6.84 19.02 -28.19
C GLU A 58 5.86 20.06 -27.65
N ALA A 59 5.85 21.28 -28.23
CA ALA A 59 5.01 22.40 -27.82
C ALA A 59 3.85 22.65 -28.77
N ASP A 60 3.25 21.61 -29.37
CA ASP A 60 2.16 21.73 -30.32
C ASP A 60 0.96 22.48 -29.70
N PRO A 61 0.63 23.70 -30.20
CA PRO A 61 -0.44 24.53 -29.62
C PRO A 61 -1.84 23.93 -29.79
N ARG A 62 -2.01 22.89 -30.56
CA ARG A 62 -3.29 22.17 -30.75
C ARG A 62 -3.55 21.17 -29.63
N LYS A 63 -2.56 20.87 -28.79
CA LYS A 63 -2.70 19.95 -27.65
C LYS A 63 -2.87 20.71 -26.36
N ALA A 64 -3.91 20.38 -25.59
CA ALA A 64 -4.13 20.97 -24.27
C ALA A 64 -3.08 20.52 -23.24
N PHE A 65 -2.53 19.31 -23.42
CA PHE A 65 -1.48 18.75 -22.60
C PHE A 65 -0.28 18.34 -23.46
N ILE A 66 0.90 18.58 -22.95
CA ILE A 66 2.20 18.19 -23.54
C ILE A 66 3.00 17.38 -22.55
N LEU A 67 3.86 16.50 -23.07
CA LEU A 67 4.79 15.75 -22.24
C LEU A 67 5.98 16.62 -21.88
N LYS A 68 6.26 16.74 -20.59
CA LYS A 68 7.47 17.40 -20.09
C LYS A 68 8.31 16.45 -19.27
N PRO A 69 9.64 16.58 -19.35
CA PRO A 69 10.55 15.79 -18.53
C PRO A 69 10.41 16.17 -17.05
N PHE A 70 10.30 15.14 -16.20
CA PHE A 70 10.44 15.26 -14.76
C PHE A 70 11.71 14.51 -14.37
N HIS A 71 12.66 15.23 -13.81
CA HIS A 71 14.00 14.73 -13.51
C HIS A 71 14.21 14.50 -12.02
N PHE A 72 14.76 13.34 -11.67
CA PHE A 72 15.20 13.00 -10.33
C PHE A 72 16.71 13.21 -10.22
N TYR A 73 17.10 14.15 -9.39
CA TYR A 73 18.49 14.54 -9.25
C TYR A 73 19.31 13.54 -8.43
N SER A 74 20.52 13.24 -8.89
CA SER A 74 21.51 12.47 -8.15
C SER A 74 22.10 13.29 -6.99
N GLU A 75 22.72 12.61 -6.01
CA GLU A 75 23.38 13.28 -4.89
C GLU A 75 24.50 14.26 -5.37
N ASP A 76 25.23 13.87 -6.42
CA ASP A 76 26.28 14.76 -6.99
C ASP A 76 25.68 16.01 -7.64
N GLU A 77 24.59 15.89 -8.37
CA GLU A 77 23.88 17.03 -8.95
C GLU A 77 23.30 17.93 -7.86
N LEU A 78 22.68 17.37 -6.82
CA LEU A 78 22.20 18.12 -5.65
C LEU A 78 23.35 18.85 -4.94
N LYS A 79 24.51 18.21 -4.79
CA LYS A 79 25.71 18.83 -4.23
C LYS A 79 26.21 19.98 -5.07
N GLN A 80 26.18 19.86 -6.41
CA GLN A 80 26.51 20.98 -7.32
C GLN A 80 25.54 22.15 -7.14
N LYS A 81 24.21 21.88 -7.07
CA LYS A 81 23.20 22.93 -6.83
C LYS A 81 23.39 23.63 -5.48
N ARG A 82 23.66 22.86 -4.40
CA ARG A 82 23.97 23.39 -3.07
C ARG A 82 25.26 24.26 -3.08
N THR A 83 26.26 23.83 -3.85
CA THR A 83 27.52 24.60 -4.02
C THR A 83 27.30 25.90 -4.78
N ALA A 84 26.42 25.86 -5.82
CA ALA A 84 26.10 27.08 -6.60
C ALA A 84 25.41 28.14 -5.71
N VAL A 85 24.48 27.74 -4.83
CA VAL A 85 23.84 28.66 -3.86
C VAL A 85 24.89 29.26 -2.91
N LYS A 86 25.78 28.41 -2.36
CA LYS A 86 26.85 28.88 -1.48
C LYS A 86 27.73 29.90 -2.16
N THR A 87 28.15 29.61 -3.40
CA THR A 87 29.02 30.54 -4.20
C THR A 87 28.28 31.84 -4.51
N ALA A 88 26.99 31.79 -4.90
CA ALA A 88 26.22 33.00 -5.16
C ALA A 88 26.07 33.86 -3.90
N LYS A 89 25.86 33.25 -2.73
CA LYS A 89 25.80 33.94 -1.44
C LYS A 89 27.14 34.58 -1.08
N GLU A 90 28.27 33.86 -1.22
CA GLU A 90 29.60 34.40 -0.96
C GLU A 90 29.93 35.58 -1.89
N ASN A 91 29.50 35.52 -3.16
CA ASN A 91 29.72 36.62 -4.11
C ASN A 91 28.90 37.86 -3.72
N LEU A 92 27.68 37.68 -3.22
CA LEU A 92 26.86 38.76 -2.72
C LEU A 92 27.47 39.40 -1.45
N ASP A 93 27.92 38.57 -0.49
CA ASP A 93 28.50 39.03 0.77
C ASP A 93 29.86 39.81 0.55
N LYS A 94 30.62 39.39 -0.46
CA LYS A 94 31.92 40.07 -0.82
C LYS A 94 31.73 41.26 -1.70
N ASN A 95 30.53 41.55 -2.18
CA ASN A 95 30.29 42.65 -3.11
C ASN A 95 30.34 44.02 -2.43
N GLN A 96 31.18 44.90 -2.91
CA GLN A 96 31.29 46.30 -2.48
C GLN A 96 30.73 47.28 -3.53
N ASP A 97 30.27 46.77 -4.67
CA ASP A 97 29.80 47.57 -5.80
C ASP A 97 28.27 47.60 -5.83
N ALA A 98 27.70 48.75 -5.50
CA ALA A 98 26.25 48.94 -5.46
C ALA A 98 25.55 48.69 -6.82
N THR A 99 26.27 48.88 -7.94
CA THR A 99 25.70 48.66 -9.27
C THR A 99 25.47 47.18 -9.61
N LYS A 100 26.24 46.28 -8.99
CA LYS A 100 26.20 44.83 -9.22
C LYS A 100 25.30 44.10 -8.21
N THR A 101 24.85 44.80 -7.17
CA THR A 101 24.06 44.17 -6.07
C THR A 101 22.78 43.56 -6.59
N ALA A 102 22.07 44.25 -7.49
CA ALA A 102 20.80 43.76 -8.05
C ALA A 102 20.98 42.46 -8.85
N ASP A 103 22.04 42.37 -9.66
CA ASP A 103 22.34 41.16 -10.46
C ASP A 103 22.78 40.00 -9.57
N LEU A 104 23.56 40.25 -8.52
CA LEU A 104 23.97 39.21 -7.57
C LEU A 104 22.82 38.70 -6.73
N VAL A 105 21.89 39.57 -6.30
CA VAL A 105 20.65 39.16 -5.61
C VAL A 105 19.77 38.30 -6.52
N LYS A 106 19.67 38.67 -7.80
CA LYS A 106 18.94 37.84 -8.79
C LYS A 106 19.59 36.48 -8.96
N ALA A 107 20.95 36.45 -9.14
CA ALA A 107 21.70 35.19 -9.28
C ALA A 107 21.57 34.28 -8.05
N LEU A 108 21.54 34.85 -6.84
CA LEU A 108 21.30 34.08 -5.62
C LEU A 108 19.87 33.51 -5.62
N ARG A 109 18.87 34.34 -5.93
CA ARG A 109 17.47 33.88 -5.99
C ARG A 109 17.27 32.77 -7.03
N ASP A 110 17.87 32.93 -8.21
CA ASP A 110 17.79 31.93 -9.28
C ASP A 110 18.45 30.60 -8.82
N ALA A 111 19.64 30.67 -8.18
CA ALA A 111 20.29 29.49 -7.65
C ALA A 111 19.52 28.81 -6.49
N GLU A 112 18.87 29.59 -5.63
CA GLU A 112 18.01 29.07 -4.56
C GLU A 112 16.76 28.41 -5.14
N ALA A 113 16.15 28.97 -6.18
CA ALA A 113 15.02 28.38 -6.89
C ALA A 113 15.41 27.06 -7.58
N ASP A 114 16.51 27.03 -8.27
CA ASP A 114 17.09 25.85 -8.92
C ASP A 114 17.37 24.73 -7.90
N LYS A 115 17.96 25.07 -6.75
CA LYS A 115 18.19 24.13 -5.66
C LYS A 115 16.88 23.58 -5.11
N ALA A 116 15.91 24.45 -4.82
CA ALA A 116 14.61 24.05 -4.29
C ALA A 116 13.87 23.11 -5.26
N GLN A 117 13.94 23.40 -6.56
CA GLN A 117 13.38 22.54 -7.59
C GLN A 117 14.08 21.17 -7.65
N ALA A 118 15.41 21.13 -7.49
CA ALA A 118 16.18 19.89 -7.51
C ALA A 118 15.99 19.02 -6.25
N GLU A 119 15.84 19.64 -5.08
CA GLU A 119 15.61 18.92 -3.80
C GLU A 119 14.16 18.45 -3.63
N PHE A 120 13.23 18.83 -4.49
CA PHE A 120 11.82 18.51 -4.38
C PHE A 120 11.48 17.06 -4.77
N PRO A 121 11.99 16.50 -5.90
CA PRO A 121 11.80 15.08 -6.24
C PRO A 121 12.40 14.15 -5.17
N ALA A 122 11.80 12.96 -5.03
CA ALA A 122 12.28 11.95 -4.10
C ALA A 122 13.68 11.45 -4.49
N GLU A 123 14.56 11.30 -3.50
CA GLU A 123 15.85 10.66 -3.70
C GLU A 123 15.69 9.14 -3.93
N ASN A 124 16.71 8.49 -4.49
CA ASN A 124 16.71 7.05 -4.65
C ASN A 124 16.71 6.36 -3.28
N MET A 125 15.86 5.34 -3.10
CA MET A 125 15.68 4.61 -1.84
C MET A 125 15.25 5.49 -0.64
N GLU A 126 14.71 6.68 -0.87
CA GLU A 126 14.13 7.52 0.17
C GLU A 126 12.66 7.13 0.40
N PRO A 127 12.27 6.66 1.60
CA PRO A 127 10.87 6.43 1.91
C PRO A 127 10.15 7.75 2.17
N VAL A 128 9.30 8.17 1.24
CA VAL A 128 8.57 9.44 1.30
C VAL A 128 7.13 9.21 1.73
N LEU A 129 6.70 9.86 2.81
CA LEU A 129 5.30 9.85 3.25
C LEU A 129 4.43 10.70 2.32
N CYS A 130 3.36 10.10 1.80
CA CYS A 130 2.34 10.75 1.00
C CYS A 130 0.97 10.59 1.69
N THR A 131 0.28 11.71 1.93
CA THR A 131 -1.08 11.75 2.48
C THR A 131 -2.13 12.10 1.43
N SER A 132 -1.70 12.30 0.19
CA SER A 132 -2.57 12.51 -0.97
C SER A 132 -1.82 12.18 -2.26
N PHE A 133 -2.57 11.91 -3.33
CA PHE A 133 -1.99 11.71 -4.65
C PHE A 133 -1.26 12.97 -5.17
N ALA A 134 -1.71 14.16 -4.79
CA ALA A 134 -1.04 15.41 -5.15
C ALA A 134 0.37 15.53 -4.52
N GLN A 135 0.59 15.00 -3.32
CA GLN A 135 1.94 14.92 -2.74
C GLN A 135 2.81 13.92 -3.49
N PHE A 136 2.23 12.76 -3.84
CA PHE A 136 2.93 11.78 -4.68
C PHE A 136 3.37 12.41 -6.01
N THR A 137 2.45 13.08 -6.72
CA THR A 137 2.74 13.73 -8.01
C THR A 137 3.92 14.71 -7.90
N LYS A 138 3.98 15.49 -6.85
CA LYS A 138 5.08 16.44 -6.64
C LYS A 138 6.42 15.76 -6.41
N ARG A 139 6.45 14.63 -5.70
CA ARG A 139 7.70 13.94 -5.32
C ARG A 139 8.14 12.91 -6.37
N PHE A 140 7.22 12.31 -7.12
CA PHE A 140 7.45 11.19 -8.03
C PHE A 140 7.00 11.43 -9.48
N GLY A 141 6.51 12.62 -9.82
CA GLY A 141 6.16 13.03 -11.18
C GLY A 141 4.78 12.64 -11.67
N GLY A 142 3.96 11.91 -10.89
CA GLY A 142 2.59 11.57 -11.27
C GLY A 142 2.50 10.47 -12.34
N PHE A 143 1.46 10.53 -13.17
CA PHE A 143 1.28 9.61 -14.29
C PHE A 143 2.28 9.94 -15.40
N SER A 144 2.89 8.92 -15.99
CA SER A 144 3.86 9.09 -17.09
C SER A 144 3.43 8.34 -18.33
N ASP A 145 3.90 8.82 -19.50
CA ASP A 145 3.72 8.15 -20.79
C ASP A 145 4.96 7.30 -21.17
N ASP A 146 5.78 6.95 -20.19
CA ASP A 146 7.00 6.18 -20.42
C ASP A 146 6.67 4.73 -20.80
N GLY A 147 7.24 4.28 -21.91
CA GLY A 147 7.16 2.89 -22.37
C GLY A 147 5.91 2.53 -23.15
N VAL A 148 5.18 3.51 -23.67
CA VAL A 148 4.11 3.26 -24.62
C VAL A 148 4.72 3.05 -26.00
N GLY A 149 4.76 1.80 -26.46
CA GLY A 149 5.00 1.51 -27.87
C GLY A 149 3.92 2.15 -28.75
N GLU A 150 4.23 2.42 -30.03
CA GLU A 150 3.23 2.82 -31.03
C GLU A 150 1.99 1.92 -30.93
N PRO A 151 0.76 2.46 -30.94
CA PRO A 151 -0.45 1.67 -30.88
C PRO A 151 -0.42 0.63 -32.00
N SER A 152 -0.36 -0.64 -31.65
CA SER A 152 -0.54 -1.70 -32.64
C SER A 152 -2.00 -1.65 -33.06
N GLY A 153 -2.26 -1.59 -34.39
CA GLY A 153 -3.62 -1.52 -34.96
C GLY A 153 -4.50 -2.74 -34.68
N ASP A 154 -4.07 -3.66 -33.82
CA ASP A 154 -4.87 -4.80 -33.34
C ASP A 154 -5.45 -4.48 -31.96
N LEU A 155 -6.74 -4.15 -31.93
CA LEU A 155 -7.51 -3.91 -30.70
C LEU A 155 -7.55 -5.13 -29.75
N ARG A 156 -7.14 -6.31 -30.23
CA ARG A 156 -6.99 -7.53 -29.43
C ARG A 156 -5.55 -7.73 -28.95
N ALA A 157 -4.59 -6.97 -29.49
CA ALA A 157 -3.24 -6.98 -28.98
C ALA A 157 -3.27 -6.45 -27.54
N LYS A 158 -2.58 -7.13 -26.62
CA LYS A 158 -2.42 -6.65 -25.26
C LYS A 158 -1.88 -5.23 -25.29
N PRO A 159 -2.46 -4.28 -24.53
CA PRO A 159 -1.90 -2.93 -24.43
C PRO A 159 -0.41 -3.03 -24.10
N PRO A 160 0.42 -2.14 -24.65
CA PRO A 160 1.85 -2.15 -24.39
C PRO A 160 2.12 -2.15 -22.87
N THR A 161 3.16 -2.84 -22.46
CA THR A 161 3.60 -2.87 -21.06
C THR A 161 4.07 -1.47 -20.69
N HIS A 162 3.20 -0.72 -20.01
CA HIS A 162 3.57 0.61 -19.50
C HIS A 162 4.73 0.51 -18.53
N GLY A 163 5.56 1.56 -18.49
CA GLY A 163 6.71 1.65 -17.61
C GLY A 163 6.35 1.44 -16.15
N PHE A 164 7.29 0.99 -15.37
CA PHE A 164 7.09 0.69 -13.94
C PHE A 164 6.62 1.92 -13.15
N GLN A 165 7.07 3.12 -13.55
CA GLN A 165 6.67 4.36 -12.89
C GLN A 165 5.16 4.62 -13.07
N ASN A 166 4.60 4.46 -14.27
CA ASN A 166 3.18 4.66 -14.51
C ASN A 166 2.33 3.64 -13.73
N ARG A 167 2.80 2.39 -13.60
CA ARG A 167 2.17 1.37 -12.76
C ARG A 167 2.17 1.77 -11.29
N LEU A 168 3.29 2.29 -10.78
CA LEU A 168 3.39 2.82 -9.42
C LEU A 168 2.42 3.99 -9.21
N ALA A 169 2.38 4.96 -10.13
CA ALA A 169 1.48 6.11 -10.06
C ALA A 169 0.00 5.67 -10.01
N HIS A 170 -0.41 4.76 -10.88
CA HIS A 170 -1.77 4.21 -10.88
C HIS A 170 -2.08 3.41 -9.62
N ALA A 171 -1.11 2.67 -9.06
CA ALA A 171 -1.30 1.94 -7.81
C ALA A 171 -1.51 2.88 -6.63
N VAL A 172 -0.71 3.94 -6.52
CA VAL A 172 -0.86 4.96 -5.47
C VAL A 172 -2.17 5.72 -5.64
N TYR A 173 -2.55 6.07 -6.88
CA TYR A 173 -3.87 6.67 -7.16
C TYR A 173 -5.01 5.74 -6.73
N GLY A 174 -4.95 4.46 -7.15
CA GLY A 174 -5.93 3.44 -6.80
C GLY A 174 -6.01 3.20 -5.29
N PHE A 175 -4.90 3.32 -4.56
CA PHE A 175 -4.89 3.27 -3.10
C PHE A 175 -5.75 4.38 -2.49
N PHE A 176 -5.54 5.63 -2.88
CA PHE A 176 -6.33 6.75 -2.35
C PHE A 176 -7.80 6.67 -2.78
N ASP A 177 -8.08 6.29 -4.04
CA ASP A 177 -9.45 6.15 -4.57
C ASP A 177 -10.24 5.04 -3.85
N ASN A 178 -9.57 4.00 -3.41
CA ASN A 178 -10.17 2.88 -2.66
C ASN A 178 -10.25 3.10 -1.14
N GLY A 179 -9.83 4.25 -0.64
CA GLY A 179 -10.00 4.64 0.77
C GLY A 179 -8.72 4.63 1.59
N GLY A 180 -7.56 4.54 0.96
CA GLY A 180 -6.28 4.78 1.58
C GLY A 180 -6.13 6.26 2.01
N SER A 181 -5.49 6.50 3.13
CA SER A 181 -5.33 7.85 3.69
C SER A 181 -3.88 8.33 3.74
N ARG A 182 -2.95 7.40 3.85
CA ARG A 182 -1.51 7.67 3.96
C ARG A 182 -0.70 6.47 3.50
N CYS A 183 0.36 6.72 2.75
CA CYS A 183 1.29 5.69 2.34
C CYS A 183 2.72 6.23 2.28
N TYR A 184 3.67 5.35 2.47
CA TYR A 184 5.06 5.59 2.08
C TYR A 184 5.26 5.14 0.65
N VAL A 185 6.09 5.86 -0.09
CA VAL A 185 6.54 5.45 -1.42
C VAL A 185 8.05 5.53 -1.44
N MET A 186 8.69 4.48 -1.96
CA MET A 186 10.13 4.41 -2.11
C MET A 186 10.46 4.00 -3.53
N ARG A 187 11.24 4.82 -4.22
CA ARG A 187 11.67 4.55 -5.59
C ARG A 187 13.02 3.85 -5.62
N PHE A 188 13.20 3.01 -6.62
CA PHE A 188 14.46 2.41 -7.04
C PHE A 188 14.73 2.78 -8.49
N ARG A 189 15.97 3.01 -8.88
CA ARG A 189 16.31 3.34 -10.26
C ARG A 189 16.13 2.17 -11.21
N THR A 190 16.48 0.98 -10.72
CA THR A 190 16.45 -0.26 -11.50
C THR A 190 15.77 -1.39 -10.74
N ILE A 191 15.35 -2.43 -11.48
CA ILE A 191 14.81 -3.64 -10.88
C ILE A 191 15.86 -4.39 -10.04
N ASP A 192 17.14 -4.34 -10.45
CA ASP A 192 18.23 -5.01 -9.74
C ASP A 192 18.44 -4.42 -8.34
N GLU A 193 18.31 -3.10 -8.18
CA GLU A 193 18.33 -2.45 -6.86
C GLU A 193 17.19 -2.94 -5.96
N LEU A 194 16.00 -3.17 -6.53
CA LEU A 194 14.84 -3.68 -5.78
C LEU A 194 14.97 -5.18 -5.46
N MET A 195 15.68 -5.95 -6.28
CA MET A 195 15.97 -7.36 -6.02
C MET A 195 16.94 -7.55 -4.85
N GLU A 196 17.69 -6.53 -4.47
CA GLU A 196 18.62 -6.60 -3.34
C GLU A 196 17.89 -6.40 -2.01
N SER A 197 17.71 -7.47 -1.24
CA SER A 197 16.94 -7.49 0.01
C SER A 197 17.49 -6.55 1.09
N SER A 198 18.79 -6.24 1.06
CA SER A 198 19.44 -5.32 2.03
C SER A 198 18.85 -3.91 1.98
N HIS A 199 18.39 -3.46 0.81
CA HIS A 199 17.80 -2.15 0.64
C HIS A 199 16.46 -1.99 1.37
N LEU A 200 15.73 -3.07 1.62
CA LEU A 200 14.50 -3.05 2.42
C LEU A 200 14.77 -2.76 3.91
N GLY A 201 16.01 -2.90 4.36
CA GLY A 201 16.42 -2.60 5.74
C GLY A 201 16.16 -1.13 6.14
N ILE A 202 16.16 -0.21 5.19
CA ILE A 202 15.84 1.21 5.44
C ILE A 202 14.42 1.36 6.01
N LEU A 203 13.49 0.52 5.58
CA LEU A 203 12.11 0.55 6.03
C LEU A 203 11.93 0.04 7.46
N GLU A 204 12.89 -0.71 8.02
CA GLU A 204 12.82 -1.26 9.38
C GLU A 204 12.67 -0.17 10.46
N ALA A 205 13.23 1.02 10.18
CA ALA A 205 13.13 2.17 11.07
C ALA A 205 11.76 2.87 11.10
N ILE A 206 10.82 2.47 10.21
CA ILE A 206 9.51 3.11 10.08
C ILE A 206 8.43 2.16 10.61
N ASP A 207 8.20 2.22 11.90
CA ASP A 207 7.28 1.31 12.60
C ASP A 207 5.82 1.38 12.16
N GLU A 208 5.39 2.48 11.58
CA GLU A 208 3.98 2.68 11.19
C GLU A 208 3.58 1.97 9.89
N ILE A 209 4.53 1.45 9.12
CA ILE A 209 4.26 0.67 7.91
C ILE A 209 3.67 -0.68 8.32
N SER A 210 2.44 -0.95 7.90
CA SER A 210 1.73 -2.20 8.17
C SER A 210 1.46 -3.05 6.93
N LEU A 211 1.46 -2.43 5.74
CA LEU A 211 1.28 -3.10 4.45
C LEU A 211 2.47 -2.78 3.54
N ILE A 212 2.89 -3.74 2.72
CA ILE A 212 3.96 -3.52 1.73
C ILE A 212 3.56 -4.14 0.39
N ALA A 213 3.86 -3.44 -0.70
CA ALA A 213 3.64 -3.93 -2.06
C ALA A 213 4.66 -3.34 -3.03
N ALA A 214 4.95 -4.08 -4.12
CA ALA A 214 5.69 -3.61 -5.27
C ALA A 214 4.79 -3.64 -6.51
N PRO A 215 4.00 -2.58 -6.76
CA PRO A 215 2.95 -2.60 -7.77
C PRO A 215 3.46 -2.86 -9.18
N GLY A 216 2.82 -3.83 -9.86
CA GLY A 216 3.16 -4.22 -11.21
C GLY A 216 4.48 -5.00 -11.35
N ILE A 217 5.09 -5.41 -10.25
CA ILE A 217 6.32 -6.19 -10.23
C ILE A 217 5.98 -7.60 -9.71
N SER A 218 6.01 -8.57 -10.61
CA SER A 218 5.73 -9.98 -10.33
C SER A 218 6.98 -10.86 -10.33
N ASP A 219 8.18 -10.25 -10.33
CA ASP A 219 9.42 -11.00 -10.22
C ASP A 219 9.49 -11.78 -8.91
N LYS A 220 9.90 -13.05 -9.01
CA LYS A 220 9.94 -13.99 -7.89
C LYS A 220 10.85 -13.51 -6.75
N ILE A 221 12.01 -12.95 -7.08
CA ILE A 221 13.00 -12.50 -6.09
C ILE A 221 12.45 -11.31 -5.32
N VAL A 222 11.87 -10.33 -6.04
CA VAL A 222 11.26 -9.16 -5.41
C VAL A 222 10.12 -9.57 -4.48
N GLN A 223 9.20 -10.40 -4.96
CA GLN A 223 8.05 -10.83 -4.14
C GLN A 223 8.50 -11.66 -2.92
N GLN A 224 9.50 -12.53 -3.06
CA GLN A 224 10.03 -13.28 -1.94
C GLN A 224 10.71 -12.36 -0.92
N ASN A 225 11.48 -11.36 -1.37
CA ASN A 225 12.09 -10.36 -0.48
C ASN A 225 11.05 -9.58 0.33
N LEU A 226 9.89 -9.23 -0.27
CA LEU A 226 8.79 -8.60 0.46
C LEU A 226 8.23 -9.49 1.57
N ILE A 227 8.04 -10.77 1.26
CA ILE A 227 7.57 -11.77 2.22
C ILE A 227 8.58 -11.95 3.35
N ASP A 228 9.85 -12.17 3.02
CA ASP A 228 10.92 -12.37 4.00
C ASP A 228 11.08 -11.16 4.93
N HIS A 229 10.93 -9.96 4.39
CA HIS A 229 10.90 -8.73 5.17
C HIS A 229 9.70 -8.71 6.16
N CYS A 230 8.51 -9.11 5.71
CA CYS A 230 7.32 -9.19 6.57
C CYS A 230 7.48 -10.28 7.65
N VAL A 231 8.02 -11.44 7.31
CA VAL A 231 8.28 -12.54 8.24
C VAL A 231 9.31 -12.12 9.29
N LYS A 232 10.42 -11.49 8.87
CA LYS A 232 11.49 -11.02 9.75
C LYS A 232 10.97 -10.06 10.82
N LEU A 233 10.15 -9.07 10.41
CA LEU A 233 9.64 -8.07 11.33
C LEU A 233 8.41 -8.56 12.10
N GLY A 234 7.55 -9.36 11.48
CA GLY A 234 6.31 -9.86 12.05
C GLY A 234 5.23 -8.78 12.27
N SER A 235 5.47 -7.53 11.83
CA SER A 235 4.59 -6.36 12.00
C SER A 235 3.92 -5.91 10.70
N ARG A 236 4.26 -6.54 9.57
CA ARG A 236 3.83 -6.13 8.23
C ARG A 236 3.19 -7.28 7.48
N PHE A 237 2.43 -6.92 6.43
CA PHE A 237 1.75 -7.87 5.57
C PHE A 237 1.95 -7.49 4.10
N ALA A 238 2.39 -8.44 3.26
CA ALA A 238 2.65 -8.22 1.85
C ALA A 238 1.38 -8.37 0.99
N ILE A 239 1.20 -7.49 0.02
CA ILE A 239 0.16 -7.59 -1.01
C ILE A 239 0.86 -7.76 -2.35
N LEU A 240 0.66 -8.90 -3.00
CA LEU A 240 1.38 -9.31 -4.21
C LEU A 240 0.50 -9.21 -5.44
N ASP A 241 1.14 -8.83 -6.54
CA ASP A 241 0.55 -8.80 -7.87
C ASP A 241 0.84 -10.08 -8.65
N PRO A 242 -0.08 -10.54 -9.51
CA PRO A 242 0.10 -11.74 -10.31
C PRO A 242 1.06 -11.47 -11.48
N PRO A 243 1.74 -12.51 -11.99
CA PRO A 243 2.49 -12.42 -13.23
C PRO A 243 1.56 -12.21 -14.43
N GLU A 244 2.13 -11.80 -15.55
CA GLU A 244 1.43 -11.79 -16.84
C GLU A 244 1.23 -13.21 -17.33
N ILE A 245 -0.02 -13.58 -17.60
CA ILE A 245 -0.38 -14.90 -18.11
C ILE A 245 -0.86 -14.74 -19.56
N PRO A 246 -0.20 -15.37 -20.55
CA PRO A 246 -0.53 -15.15 -21.95
C PRO A 246 -1.93 -15.62 -22.36
N GLU A 247 -2.40 -16.73 -21.78
CA GLU A 247 -3.65 -17.36 -22.18
C GLU A 247 -4.49 -17.85 -20.99
N SER A 248 -5.82 -17.80 -21.13
CA SER A 248 -6.75 -18.27 -20.09
C SER A 248 -6.69 -19.78 -19.82
N SER A 249 -6.16 -20.58 -20.76
CA SER A 249 -5.94 -22.02 -20.58
C SER A 249 -4.86 -22.36 -19.55
N ASP A 250 -4.07 -21.36 -19.15
CA ASP A 250 -2.91 -21.51 -18.26
C ASP A 250 -3.18 -21.13 -16.80
N LEU A 251 -4.45 -21.01 -16.41
CA LEU A 251 -4.86 -20.60 -15.06
C LEU A 251 -4.64 -21.73 -14.04
N THR A 252 -3.39 -21.96 -13.66
CA THR A 252 -3.02 -22.88 -12.59
C THR A 252 -2.38 -22.14 -11.42
N GLU A 253 -2.52 -22.67 -10.21
CA GLU A 253 -1.89 -22.10 -9.01
C GLU A 253 -0.39 -21.88 -9.21
N GLU A 254 0.32 -22.87 -9.77
CA GLU A 254 1.78 -22.83 -9.97
C GLU A 254 2.24 -21.70 -10.91
N LYS A 255 1.42 -21.36 -11.92
CA LYS A 255 1.73 -20.26 -12.84
C LYS A 255 1.38 -18.89 -12.28
N ILE A 256 0.39 -18.83 -11.40
CA ILE A 256 -0.06 -17.56 -10.78
C ILE A 256 0.75 -17.24 -9.54
N ARG A 257 1.03 -18.24 -8.69
CA ARG A 257 1.79 -18.08 -7.46
C ARG A 257 3.26 -18.43 -7.68
N VAL A 258 4.10 -17.42 -7.74
CA VAL A 258 5.55 -17.57 -7.98
C VAL A 258 6.38 -17.70 -6.70
N VAL A 259 5.78 -17.46 -5.52
CA VAL A 259 6.42 -17.46 -4.21
C VAL A 259 6.05 -18.67 -3.36
N GLU A 260 6.83 -18.91 -2.31
CA GLU A 260 6.56 -19.97 -1.35
C GLU A 260 5.31 -19.68 -0.50
N SER A 261 4.76 -20.77 0.09
CA SER A 261 3.61 -20.69 0.98
C SER A 261 3.93 -19.88 2.23
N THR A 262 3.11 -18.87 2.54
CA THR A 262 3.28 -18.00 3.71
C THR A 262 1.94 -17.45 4.19
N ASP A 263 1.88 -17.12 5.46
CA ASP A 263 0.75 -16.41 6.06
C ASP A 263 0.99 -14.89 6.19
N TYR A 264 2.17 -14.38 5.79
CA TYR A 264 2.52 -12.96 5.82
C TYR A 264 2.26 -12.22 4.50
N GLY A 265 1.55 -12.86 3.56
CA GLY A 265 1.21 -12.24 2.29
C GLY A 265 -0.11 -12.73 1.71
N ALA A 266 -0.65 -11.94 0.79
CA ALA A 266 -1.82 -12.27 -0.01
C ALA A 266 -1.55 -11.96 -1.48
N LEU A 267 -1.91 -12.87 -2.36
CA LEU A 267 -1.83 -12.74 -3.81
C LEU A 267 -3.22 -12.53 -4.39
N TYR A 268 -3.37 -11.54 -5.27
CA TYR A 268 -4.63 -11.22 -5.93
C TYR A 268 -4.54 -11.43 -7.44
N PHE A 269 -5.59 -12.00 -8.03
CA PHE A 269 -5.67 -12.35 -9.45
C PHE A 269 -7.11 -12.18 -9.96
N PRO A 270 -7.34 -11.77 -11.21
CA PRO A 270 -6.39 -11.35 -12.24
C PRO A 270 -5.97 -9.88 -12.12
N ARG A 271 -5.17 -9.40 -13.09
CA ARG A 271 -4.92 -7.98 -13.28
C ARG A 271 -6.22 -7.25 -13.59
N ILE A 272 -6.29 -5.99 -13.20
CA ILE A 272 -7.43 -5.11 -13.45
C ILE A 272 -7.10 -4.12 -14.56
N ARG A 273 -8.10 -3.71 -15.32
CA ARG A 273 -7.98 -2.66 -16.33
C ARG A 273 -8.51 -1.35 -15.77
N VAL A 274 -7.74 -0.28 -15.91
CA VAL A 274 -8.12 1.07 -15.48
C VAL A 274 -7.89 2.07 -16.61
N PHE A 275 -8.41 3.29 -16.48
CA PHE A 275 -8.05 4.36 -17.40
C PHE A 275 -6.58 4.73 -17.25
N ASP A 276 -5.87 4.82 -18.35
CA ASP A 276 -4.55 5.43 -18.41
C ASP A 276 -4.71 6.94 -18.53
N ILE A 277 -4.47 7.62 -17.42
CA ILE A 277 -4.69 9.07 -17.34
C ILE A 277 -3.68 9.82 -18.23
N ALA A 278 -2.43 9.38 -18.28
CA ALA A 278 -1.42 10.00 -19.12
C ALA A 278 -1.79 9.89 -20.61
N ALA A 279 -2.12 8.67 -21.07
CA ALA A 279 -2.55 8.44 -22.45
C ALA A 279 -3.80 9.26 -22.81
N ARG A 280 -4.77 9.36 -21.88
CA ARG A 280 -5.99 10.15 -22.12
C ARG A 280 -5.72 11.64 -22.25
N LEU A 281 -4.80 12.18 -21.46
CA LEU A 281 -4.44 13.60 -21.53
C LEU A 281 -3.65 13.93 -22.79
N THR A 282 -2.76 13.04 -23.21
CA THR A 282 -1.83 13.32 -24.31
C THR A 282 -2.32 12.85 -25.68
N ARG A 283 -3.20 11.83 -25.75
CA ARG A 283 -3.65 11.18 -26.99
C ARG A 283 -5.10 11.42 -27.36
N ALA A 284 -5.96 11.78 -26.41
CA ALA A 284 -7.40 11.95 -26.64
C ALA A 284 -7.75 12.99 -27.71
N GLU A 285 -6.84 13.91 -28.05
CA GLU A 285 -7.04 14.95 -29.07
C GLU A 285 -6.57 14.54 -30.48
N ILE A 286 -5.89 13.39 -30.66
CA ILE A 286 -5.43 12.89 -31.95
C ILE A 286 -6.44 11.88 -32.51
N VAL A 287 -7.74 12.11 -32.36
CA VAL A 287 -8.74 11.30 -33.05
C VAL A 287 -8.83 11.79 -34.49
N ASP A 288 -8.11 11.14 -35.42
CA ASP A 288 -8.38 11.27 -36.83
C ASP A 288 -9.78 10.69 -37.08
N PRO A 289 -10.78 11.51 -37.44
CA PRO A 289 -12.15 11.01 -37.68
C PRO A 289 -12.24 9.94 -38.77
N THR A 290 -11.18 9.80 -39.60
CA THR A 290 -11.11 8.78 -40.67
C THR A 290 -10.66 7.42 -40.15
N LYS A 291 -10.15 7.35 -38.88
CA LYS A 291 -9.70 6.14 -38.20
C LYS A 291 -10.59 5.74 -37.02
N ALA A 292 -11.86 6.05 -37.08
CA ALA A 292 -12.84 5.87 -36.00
C ALA A 292 -13.03 4.43 -35.45
N GLY A 293 -12.18 3.48 -35.82
CA GLY A 293 -12.13 2.12 -35.27
C GLY A 293 -10.84 1.75 -34.55
N GLU A 294 -9.84 2.65 -34.50
CA GLU A 294 -8.50 2.40 -33.94
C GLU A 294 -8.20 3.28 -32.72
N VAL A 295 -9.23 3.62 -31.95
CA VAL A 295 -9.02 4.47 -30.77
C VAL A 295 -8.36 3.64 -29.68
N ASP A 296 -7.10 3.97 -29.34
CA ASP A 296 -6.54 3.62 -28.03
C ASP A 296 -7.45 4.25 -26.98
N ASN A 297 -8.21 3.41 -26.27
CA ASN A 297 -9.17 3.87 -25.27
C ASN A 297 -8.49 4.50 -24.05
N GLY A 298 -7.16 4.65 -24.05
CA GLY A 298 -6.39 5.13 -22.90
C GLY A 298 -6.64 4.24 -21.69
N GLU A 299 -6.47 2.93 -21.81
CA GLU A 299 -6.64 1.95 -20.74
C GLU A 299 -5.35 1.14 -20.54
N ILE A 300 -5.06 0.79 -19.29
CA ILE A 300 -3.87 0.05 -18.87
C ILE A 300 -4.24 -1.13 -18.00
N TRP A 301 -3.54 -2.26 -18.16
CA TRP A 301 -3.59 -3.39 -17.25
C TRP A 301 -2.64 -3.22 -16.09
N LEU A 302 -3.16 -3.33 -14.86
CA LEU A 302 -2.42 -3.16 -13.63
C LEU A 302 -2.51 -4.39 -12.74
N GLY A 303 -1.43 -4.64 -11.99
CA GLY A 303 -1.53 -5.44 -10.78
C GLY A 303 -2.46 -4.76 -9.77
N PRO A 304 -3.33 -5.50 -9.08
CA PRO A 304 -4.35 -4.89 -8.22
C PRO A 304 -3.84 -4.41 -6.86
N SER A 305 -2.58 -4.67 -6.48
CA SER A 305 -2.05 -4.47 -5.11
C SER A 305 -2.31 -3.07 -4.53
N GLY A 306 -2.17 -2.00 -5.34
CA GLY A 306 -2.45 -0.64 -4.89
C GLY A 306 -3.92 -0.44 -4.52
N HIS A 307 -4.84 -0.88 -5.37
CA HIS A 307 -6.28 -0.80 -5.12
C HIS A 307 -6.68 -1.65 -3.92
N ILE A 308 -6.10 -2.85 -3.79
CA ILE A 308 -6.33 -3.77 -2.68
C ILE A 308 -5.84 -3.18 -1.36
N ALA A 309 -4.66 -2.55 -1.33
CA ALA A 309 -4.17 -1.85 -0.13
C ALA A 309 -5.15 -0.74 0.31
N GLY A 310 -5.74 -0.01 -0.65
CA GLY A 310 -6.80 0.96 -0.40
C GLY A 310 -8.06 0.33 0.16
N ILE A 311 -8.48 -0.83 -0.36
CA ILE A 311 -9.61 -1.61 0.17
C ILE A 311 -9.32 -2.06 1.61
N TYR A 312 -8.12 -2.53 1.91
CA TYR A 312 -7.73 -2.89 3.27
C TYR A 312 -7.89 -1.70 4.21
N SER A 313 -7.36 -0.53 3.81
CA SER A 313 -7.49 0.70 4.59
C SER A 313 -8.96 1.08 4.83
N ARG A 314 -9.81 1.01 3.78
CA ARG A 314 -11.24 1.28 3.88
C ARG A 314 -11.95 0.33 4.84
N VAL A 315 -11.70 -0.97 4.72
CA VAL A 315 -12.33 -2.00 5.56
C VAL A 315 -11.88 -1.87 7.01
N ASP A 316 -10.58 -1.68 7.24
CA ASP A 316 -10.02 -1.50 8.57
C ASP A 316 -10.64 -0.30 9.29
N HIS A 317 -10.79 0.82 8.56
CA HIS A 317 -11.37 2.03 9.12
C HIS A 317 -12.87 1.90 9.42
N GLN A 318 -13.63 1.22 8.55
CA GLN A 318 -15.09 1.10 8.67
C GLN A 318 -15.54 -0.04 9.59
N ARG A 319 -14.81 -1.14 9.63
CA ARG A 319 -15.23 -2.40 10.24
C ARG A 319 -14.19 -3.00 11.20
N GLY A 320 -12.94 -2.51 11.16
CA GLY A 320 -11.82 -3.08 11.89
C GLY A 320 -11.05 -4.15 11.11
N VAL A 321 -9.79 -4.37 11.49
CA VAL A 321 -8.85 -5.31 10.86
C VAL A 321 -9.33 -6.77 10.89
N HIS A 322 -10.21 -7.12 11.82
CA HIS A 322 -10.80 -8.46 11.96
C HIS A 322 -11.82 -8.80 10.87
N LYS A 323 -12.35 -7.81 10.13
CA LYS A 323 -13.20 -8.05 8.96
C LYS A 323 -12.32 -8.44 7.78
N ALA A 324 -12.59 -9.60 7.16
CA ALA A 324 -11.90 -10.01 5.93
C ALA A 324 -12.10 -8.98 4.81
N PRO A 325 -11.02 -8.55 4.10
CA PRO A 325 -11.09 -7.54 3.05
C PRO A 325 -11.59 -8.15 1.72
N ALA A 326 -12.72 -8.81 1.77
CA ALA A 326 -13.39 -9.46 0.64
C ALA A 326 -14.88 -9.09 0.61
N ASN A 327 -15.51 -9.35 -0.52
CA ASN A 327 -16.84 -8.84 -0.89
C ASN A 327 -16.84 -7.31 -0.92
N GLU A 328 -15.77 -6.75 -1.48
CA GLU A 328 -15.54 -5.30 -1.60
C GLU A 328 -15.34 -4.95 -3.07
N VAL A 329 -15.97 -3.87 -3.51
CA VAL A 329 -15.87 -3.38 -4.89
C VAL A 329 -14.51 -2.70 -5.08
N VAL A 330 -13.83 -3.03 -6.19
CA VAL A 330 -12.58 -2.38 -6.63
C VAL A 330 -12.95 -1.13 -7.41
N ARG A 331 -12.85 0.04 -6.76
CA ARG A 331 -13.12 1.32 -7.40
C ARG A 331 -12.08 1.63 -8.46
N GLY A 332 -12.49 2.26 -9.54
CA GLY A 332 -11.61 2.60 -10.67
C GLY A 332 -11.35 1.46 -11.66
N ALA A 333 -11.56 0.21 -11.26
CA ALA A 333 -11.46 -0.93 -12.17
C ALA A 333 -12.62 -0.95 -13.17
N ARG A 334 -12.29 -1.17 -14.44
CA ARG A 334 -13.24 -1.19 -15.57
C ARG A 334 -13.45 -2.58 -16.14
N ASP A 335 -12.42 -3.41 -16.06
CA ASP A 335 -12.45 -4.76 -16.62
C ASP A 335 -11.44 -5.66 -15.88
N LEU A 336 -11.52 -6.95 -16.14
CA LEU A 336 -10.60 -7.98 -15.65
C LEU A 336 -9.89 -8.64 -16.82
N GLU A 337 -8.60 -8.91 -16.68
CA GLU A 337 -7.80 -9.60 -17.71
C GLU A 337 -8.40 -10.97 -18.06
N PHE A 338 -8.92 -11.67 -17.08
CA PHE A 338 -9.62 -12.95 -17.24
C PHE A 338 -10.93 -12.92 -16.46
N GLN A 339 -11.98 -13.50 -17.08
CA GLN A 339 -13.24 -13.76 -16.37
C GLN A 339 -13.13 -15.10 -15.65
N ILE A 340 -12.91 -15.02 -14.35
CA ILE A 340 -12.77 -16.20 -13.48
C ILE A 340 -14.14 -16.80 -13.19
N SER A 341 -14.37 -18.04 -13.62
CA SER A 341 -15.55 -18.80 -13.29
C SER A 341 -15.51 -19.34 -11.86
N LYS A 342 -16.62 -19.91 -11.37
CA LYS A 342 -16.63 -20.58 -10.07
C LYS A 342 -15.66 -21.77 -10.05
N ASN A 343 -15.63 -22.55 -11.13
CA ASN A 343 -14.76 -23.74 -11.21
C ASN A 343 -13.28 -23.35 -11.23
N ASP A 344 -12.90 -22.26 -11.92
CA ASP A 344 -11.52 -21.77 -11.92
C ASP A 344 -11.12 -21.36 -10.50
N GLN A 345 -11.99 -20.64 -9.80
CA GLN A 345 -11.74 -20.25 -8.41
C GLN A 345 -11.69 -21.46 -7.47
N ASP A 346 -12.50 -22.49 -7.68
CA ASP A 346 -12.45 -23.72 -6.86
C ASP A 346 -11.07 -24.41 -6.99
N GLY A 347 -10.39 -24.27 -8.12
CA GLY A 347 -9.00 -24.72 -8.34
C GLY A 347 -7.93 -23.82 -7.72
N LEU A 348 -8.13 -22.50 -7.74
CA LEU A 348 -7.15 -21.50 -7.30
C LEU A 348 -7.20 -21.20 -5.80
N ASN A 349 -8.39 -21.24 -5.22
CA ASN A 349 -8.64 -20.85 -3.82
C ASN A 349 -7.86 -21.70 -2.79
N PRO A 350 -7.71 -23.05 -2.95
CA PRO A 350 -6.90 -23.86 -2.05
C PRO A 350 -5.46 -23.40 -1.93
N GLY A 351 -4.87 -22.91 -3.01
CA GLY A 351 -3.51 -22.38 -3.07
C GLY A 351 -3.34 -20.95 -2.54
N GLY A 352 -4.41 -20.34 -2.01
CA GLY A 352 -4.35 -18.99 -1.45
C GLY A 352 -4.39 -17.87 -2.49
N VAL A 353 -4.83 -18.14 -3.73
CA VAL A 353 -5.03 -17.12 -4.76
C VAL A 353 -6.39 -16.45 -4.55
N ASN A 354 -6.39 -15.15 -4.28
CA ASN A 354 -7.60 -14.37 -4.06
C ASN A 354 -8.13 -13.84 -5.39
N CYS A 355 -9.24 -14.41 -5.85
CA CYS A 355 -9.83 -14.02 -7.12
C CYS A 355 -10.57 -12.68 -7.03
N ILE A 356 -10.41 -11.85 -8.06
CA ILE A 356 -11.24 -10.67 -8.33
C ILE A 356 -12.21 -11.08 -9.43
N ARG A 357 -13.52 -10.87 -9.21
CA ARG A 357 -14.57 -11.38 -10.10
C ARG A 357 -15.67 -10.35 -10.35
N TYR A 358 -16.40 -10.55 -11.42
CA TYR A 358 -17.69 -9.90 -11.61
C TYR A 358 -18.75 -10.52 -10.72
N ILE A 359 -19.21 -9.76 -9.73
CA ILE A 359 -20.32 -10.12 -8.84
C ILE A 359 -21.39 -9.03 -8.93
N ASN A 360 -22.59 -9.37 -9.36
CA ASN A 360 -23.69 -8.41 -9.55
C ASN A 360 -23.26 -7.17 -10.35
N ASN A 361 -22.59 -7.38 -11.48
CA ASN A 361 -22.07 -6.34 -12.37
C ASN A 361 -20.96 -5.43 -11.77
N ASN A 362 -20.45 -5.75 -10.60
CA ASN A 362 -19.32 -5.04 -10.00
C ASN A 362 -18.06 -5.90 -10.02
N ILE A 363 -16.92 -5.27 -10.26
CA ILE A 363 -15.61 -5.91 -10.08
C ILE A 363 -15.34 -5.95 -8.58
N THR A 364 -15.32 -7.16 -8.03
CA THR A 364 -15.37 -7.39 -6.59
C THR A 364 -14.28 -8.36 -6.16
N VAL A 365 -13.60 -8.05 -5.05
CA VAL A 365 -12.67 -8.96 -4.39
C VAL A 365 -13.45 -10.14 -3.81
N TRP A 366 -13.15 -11.37 -4.28
CA TRP A 366 -13.91 -12.57 -3.91
C TRP A 366 -13.02 -13.64 -3.28
N GLY A 367 -12.04 -13.22 -2.49
CA GLY A 367 -11.14 -14.08 -1.73
C GLY A 367 -10.49 -13.33 -0.58
N ALA A 368 -10.14 -14.02 0.51
CA ALA A 368 -9.49 -13.45 1.69
C ALA A 368 -8.53 -14.44 2.36
N ARG A 369 -7.78 -15.20 1.57
CA ARG A 369 -6.80 -16.18 2.05
C ARG A 369 -5.39 -15.64 1.97
N THR A 370 -4.57 -16.03 2.91
CA THR A 370 -3.11 -15.86 2.82
C THR A 370 -2.55 -16.81 1.75
N ILE A 371 -1.32 -16.57 1.32
CA ILE A 371 -0.63 -17.43 0.33
C ILE A 371 -0.42 -18.86 0.88
N GLY A 372 -0.56 -19.07 2.21
CA GLY A 372 -0.59 -20.39 2.83
C GLY A 372 -1.78 -21.26 2.45
N GLY A 373 -2.89 -20.66 2.02
CA GLY A 373 -4.06 -21.38 1.58
C GLY A 373 -4.55 -22.46 2.55
N ASP A 374 -5.00 -23.58 2.02
CA ASP A 374 -5.49 -24.73 2.84
C ASP A 374 -4.36 -25.48 3.57
N ALA A 375 -3.11 -25.30 3.18
CA ALA A 375 -1.96 -25.91 3.87
C ALA A 375 -1.72 -25.26 5.25
N ASN A 376 -2.16 -24.02 5.47
CA ASN A 376 -2.05 -23.31 6.74
C ASN A 376 -3.44 -23.14 7.38
N THR A 377 -3.92 -24.15 8.08
CA THR A 377 -5.28 -24.18 8.64
C THR A 377 -5.54 -23.09 9.67
N ASP A 378 -4.56 -22.70 10.46
CA ASP A 378 -4.71 -21.73 11.55
C ASP A 378 -4.70 -20.30 11.07
N LEU A 379 -3.80 -19.98 10.13
CA LEU A 379 -3.53 -18.64 9.63
C LEU A 379 -3.92 -18.49 8.14
N LYS A 380 -4.86 -19.32 7.71
CA LYS A 380 -5.36 -19.33 6.33
C LYS A 380 -5.96 -17.98 5.91
N TYR A 381 -6.61 -17.27 6.82
CA TYR A 381 -7.33 -16.05 6.49
C TYR A 381 -6.55 -14.78 6.79
N ILE A 382 -6.61 -13.84 5.85
CA ILE A 382 -5.94 -12.54 5.92
C ILE A 382 -6.30 -11.77 7.17
N ASN A 383 -7.59 -11.71 7.52
CA ASN A 383 -8.05 -11.00 8.71
C ASN A 383 -7.51 -11.62 10.00
N VAL A 384 -7.37 -12.95 10.08
CA VAL A 384 -6.81 -13.65 11.25
C VAL A 384 -5.35 -13.25 11.43
N ARG A 385 -4.53 -13.37 10.38
CA ARG A 385 -3.12 -12.99 10.44
C ARG A 385 -2.96 -11.50 10.76
N ARG A 386 -3.69 -10.62 10.10
CA ARG A 386 -3.59 -9.18 10.31
C ARG A 386 -4.07 -8.77 11.71
N THR A 387 -5.09 -9.42 12.24
CA THR A 387 -5.51 -9.20 13.64
C THR A 387 -4.42 -9.61 14.64
N LEU A 388 -3.73 -10.74 14.40
CA LEU A 388 -2.58 -11.14 15.25
C LEU A 388 -1.44 -10.11 15.18
N ILE A 389 -1.12 -9.61 13.99
CA ILE A 389 -0.13 -8.53 13.82
C ILE A 389 -0.56 -7.29 14.62
N PHE A 390 -1.81 -6.88 14.49
CA PHE A 390 -2.37 -5.74 15.22
C PHE A 390 -2.28 -5.91 16.74
N LEU A 391 -2.65 -7.06 17.26
CA LEU A 391 -2.60 -7.36 18.69
C LEU A 391 -1.14 -7.34 19.20
N ARG A 392 -0.23 -8.00 18.47
CA ARG A 392 1.19 -8.05 18.82
C ARG A 392 1.79 -6.65 18.90
N GLU A 393 1.63 -5.85 17.83
CA GLU A 393 2.20 -4.51 17.77
C GLU A 393 1.59 -3.55 18.81
N SER A 394 0.27 -3.66 19.03
CA SER A 394 -0.40 -2.84 20.04
C SER A 394 0.07 -3.16 21.46
N ILE A 395 0.22 -4.44 21.78
CA ILE A 395 0.70 -4.91 23.08
C ILE A 395 2.17 -4.53 23.27
N ASP A 396 3.02 -4.77 22.26
CA ASP A 396 4.43 -4.41 22.32
C ASP A 396 4.61 -2.93 22.64
N ARG A 397 4.01 -2.04 21.84
CA ARG A 397 4.10 -0.58 22.06
C ARG A 397 3.45 -0.13 23.36
N GLY A 398 2.34 -0.75 23.72
CA GLY A 398 1.60 -0.39 24.93
C GLY A 398 2.24 -0.88 26.23
N THR A 399 3.20 -1.80 26.15
CA THR A 399 3.90 -2.39 27.31
C THR A 399 5.36 -1.97 27.43
N GLN A 400 5.87 -1.04 26.62
CA GLN A 400 7.24 -0.52 26.68
C GLN A 400 7.65 -0.01 28.06
N TRP A 401 6.68 0.48 28.83
CA TRP A 401 6.88 0.97 30.20
C TRP A 401 7.29 -0.13 31.19
N VAL A 402 7.12 -1.41 30.85
CA VAL A 402 7.49 -2.58 31.69
C VAL A 402 9.00 -2.74 31.74
N VAL A 403 9.71 -2.29 30.73
CA VAL A 403 11.16 -2.47 30.61
C VAL A 403 11.87 -1.69 31.71
N PHE A 404 12.77 -2.36 32.44
CA PHE A 404 13.50 -1.88 33.60
C PHE A 404 12.67 -1.65 34.89
N GLU A 405 11.38 -2.03 34.89
CA GLU A 405 10.61 -2.06 36.17
C GLU A 405 11.02 -3.26 37.04
N PRO A 406 10.88 -3.18 38.38
CA PRO A 406 11.12 -4.30 39.30
C PRO A 406 10.26 -5.52 38.92
N ASN A 407 10.90 -6.67 38.67
CA ASN A 407 10.24 -7.91 38.27
C ASN A 407 9.59 -8.61 39.49
N ASP A 408 8.39 -8.16 39.87
CA ASP A 408 7.63 -8.65 40.98
C ASP A 408 6.16 -8.94 40.65
N ARG A 409 5.44 -9.49 41.62
CA ARG A 409 4.01 -9.78 41.50
C ARG A 409 3.17 -8.53 41.24
N THR A 410 3.61 -7.37 41.65
CA THR A 410 2.92 -6.09 41.45
C THR A 410 3.00 -5.68 39.98
N LEU A 411 4.18 -5.81 39.40
CA LEU A 411 4.38 -5.60 37.94
C LEU A 411 3.51 -6.55 37.12
N TRP A 412 3.51 -7.85 37.46
CA TRP A 412 2.72 -8.85 36.73
C TRP A 412 1.22 -8.57 36.80
N ALA A 413 0.71 -8.12 37.95
CA ALA A 413 -0.68 -7.72 38.12
C ALA A 413 -1.04 -6.52 37.23
N LYS A 414 -0.14 -5.52 37.13
CA LYS A 414 -0.32 -4.35 36.23
C LYS A 414 -0.33 -4.77 34.77
N ILE A 415 0.57 -5.66 34.35
CA ILE A 415 0.61 -6.18 32.96
C ILE A 415 -0.71 -6.89 32.65
N ARG A 416 -1.14 -7.84 33.50
CA ARG A 416 -2.42 -8.54 33.30
C ARG A 416 -3.60 -7.58 33.17
N LEU A 417 -3.69 -6.60 34.05
CA LEU A 417 -4.77 -5.62 34.04
C LEU A 417 -4.77 -4.82 32.73
N ASN A 418 -3.62 -4.33 32.31
CA ASN A 418 -3.46 -3.50 31.13
C ASN A 418 -3.80 -4.25 29.83
N VAL A 419 -3.20 -5.43 29.67
CA VAL A 419 -3.45 -6.28 28.50
C VAL A 419 -4.90 -6.77 28.47
N SER A 420 -5.47 -7.18 29.62
CA SER A 420 -6.87 -7.61 29.67
C SER A 420 -7.84 -6.47 29.35
N ALA A 421 -7.57 -5.25 29.78
CA ALA A 421 -8.38 -4.08 29.46
C ALA A 421 -8.38 -3.82 27.94
N PHE A 422 -7.21 -3.88 27.31
CA PHE A 422 -7.07 -3.75 25.85
C PHE A 422 -7.83 -4.86 25.11
N LEU A 423 -7.60 -6.12 25.46
CA LEU A 423 -8.28 -7.26 24.81
C LEU A 423 -9.80 -7.25 25.03
N THR A 424 -10.28 -6.72 26.17
CA THR A 424 -11.71 -6.49 26.39
C THR A 424 -12.29 -5.49 25.40
N THR A 425 -11.56 -4.44 25.06
CA THR A 425 -11.98 -3.48 24.02
C THR A 425 -12.02 -4.17 22.66
N VAL A 426 -10.97 -4.89 22.29
CA VAL A 426 -10.90 -5.66 21.03
C VAL A 426 -12.02 -6.68 20.91
N TRP A 427 -12.39 -7.35 22.02
CA TRP A 427 -13.53 -8.26 22.06
C TRP A 427 -14.87 -7.53 21.87
N ARG A 428 -15.07 -6.39 22.52
CA ARG A 428 -16.28 -5.56 22.36
C ARG A 428 -16.47 -5.07 20.93
N ASP A 429 -15.37 -4.80 20.25
CA ASP A 429 -15.35 -4.40 18.84
C ASP A 429 -15.66 -5.59 17.90
N GLY A 430 -15.85 -6.80 18.45
CA GLY A 430 -16.25 -8.00 17.70
C GLY A 430 -15.09 -8.73 17.02
N ALA A 431 -13.84 -8.44 17.34
CA ALA A 431 -12.68 -9.08 16.75
C ALA A 431 -12.36 -10.46 17.35
N LEU A 432 -12.86 -10.74 18.56
CA LEU A 432 -12.67 -12.01 19.25
C LEU A 432 -14.00 -12.73 19.43
N PHE A 433 -13.97 -14.06 19.24
CA PHE A 433 -15.12 -14.94 19.37
C PHE A 433 -15.32 -15.35 20.83
N GLY A 434 -16.57 -15.30 21.31
CA GLY A 434 -16.97 -15.70 22.65
C GLY A 434 -18.09 -14.79 23.20
N SER A 435 -18.98 -15.35 23.97
CA SER A 435 -20.07 -14.61 24.62
C SER A 435 -19.60 -13.81 25.83
N THR A 436 -18.49 -14.21 26.41
CA THR A 436 -17.85 -13.57 27.55
C THR A 436 -16.37 -13.32 27.28
N PRO A 437 -15.73 -12.34 27.95
CA PRO A 437 -14.28 -12.11 27.82
C PRO A 437 -13.46 -13.37 28.12
N GLN A 438 -13.88 -14.20 29.08
CA GLN A 438 -13.19 -15.42 29.49
C GLN A 438 -13.19 -16.52 28.42
N GLU A 439 -14.20 -16.52 27.52
CA GLU A 439 -14.23 -17.40 26.35
C GLU A 439 -13.38 -16.84 25.19
N ALA A 440 -13.25 -15.52 25.13
CA ALA A 440 -12.62 -14.83 24.02
C ALA A 440 -11.09 -14.73 24.15
N PHE A 441 -10.57 -14.59 25.37
CA PHE A 441 -9.13 -14.48 25.62
C PHE A 441 -8.74 -14.84 27.06
N TYR A 442 -7.47 -15.16 27.23
CA TYR A 442 -6.84 -15.23 28.56
C TYR A 442 -5.50 -14.51 28.58
N VAL A 443 -5.11 -14.01 29.77
CA VAL A 443 -3.81 -13.38 30.02
C VAL A 443 -3.22 -13.97 31.28
N LYS A 444 -2.12 -14.70 31.17
CA LYS A 444 -1.41 -15.33 32.28
C LYS A 444 -0.04 -14.70 32.46
N CYS A 445 0.19 -14.14 33.65
CA CYS A 445 1.48 -13.60 34.06
C CYS A 445 1.56 -13.73 35.59
N ASP A 446 2.12 -14.83 36.06
CA ASP A 446 2.13 -15.24 37.46
C ASP A 446 3.41 -16.01 37.80
N ASP A 447 3.45 -16.69 38.96
CA ASP A 447 4.61 -17.48 39.42
C ASP A 447 4.92 -18.66 38.49
N ASP A 448 3.90 -19.21 37.78
CA ASP A 448 4.10 -20.33 36.84
C ASP A 448 4.82 -19.88 35.57
N THR A 449 4.46 -18.68 35.05
CA THR A 449 5.10 -18.13 33.85
C THR A 449 6.42 -17.44 34.19
N ASN A 450 6.64 -17.01 35.43
CA ASN A 450 7.82 -16.29 35.88
C ASN A 450 8.48 -16.97 37.10
N PRO A 451 8.93 -18.22 36.98
CA PRO A 451 9.68 -18.89 38.03
C PRO A 451 11.00 -18.16 38.28
N ARG A 452 11.68 -18.56 39.37
CA ARG A 452 12.90 -17.88 39.83
C ARG A 452 13.98 -17.82 38.73
N GLU A 453 14.12 -18.89 37.95
CA GLU A 453 15.09 -19.01 36.87
C GLU A 453 14.91 -17.94 35.80
N GLU A 454 13.67 -17.66 35.38
CA GLU A 454 13.36 -16.62 34.37
C GLU A 454 13.55 -15.20 34.97
N ARG A 455 13.19 -14.99 36.25
CA ARG A 455 13.42 -13.73 36.91
C ARG A 455 14.89 -13.41 37.11
N ASP A 456 15.70 -14.40 37.45
CA ASP A 456 17.15 -14.26 37.60
C ASP A 456 17.84 -13.93 36.28
N LEU A 457 17.22 -14.30 35.13
CA LEU A 457 17.61 -13.89 33.76
C LEU A 457 17.07 -12.52 33.35
N GLY A 458 16.33 -11.82 34.22
CA GLY A 458 15.74 -10.52 33.94
C GLY A 458 14.54 -10.59 32.97
N ARG A 459 13.87 -11.73 32.84
CA ARG A 459 12.73 -11.92 31.95
C ARG A 459 11.40 -11.81 32.68
N VAL A 460 10.39 -11.23 31.98
CA VAL A 460 8.97 -11.27 32.35
C VAL A 460 8.22 -11.95 31.21
N ILE A 461 7.60 -13.08 31.49
CA ILE A 461 6.82 -13.86 30.52
C ILE A 461 5.34 -13.68 30.78
N THR A 462 4.62 -13.27 29.75
CA THR A 462 3.16 -13.16 29.75
C THR A 462 2.61 -14.01 28.62
N GLU A 463 1.78 -14.99 28.94
CA GLU A 463 1.06 -15.80 27.97
C GLU A 463 -0.30 -15.18 27.67
N ILE A 464 -0.61 -15.04 26.39
CA ILE A 464 -1.86 -14.45 25.89
C ILE A 464 -2.46 -15.40 24.87
N GLY A 465 -3.69 -15.89 25.14
CA GLY A 465 -4.46 -16.65 24.18
C GLY A 465 -5.68 -15.86 23.71
N VAL A 466 -5.96 -15.88 22.41
CA VAL A 466 -7.06 -15.13 21.79
C VAL A 466 -7.83 -16.00 20.81
N ALA A 467 -9.15 -15.94 20.85
CA ALA A 467 -10.06 -16.61 19.91
C ALA A 467 -10.48 -15.64 18.80
N ILE A 468 -9.66 -15.50 17.74
CA ILE A 468 -9.93 -14.54 16.65
C ILE A 468 -11.10 -15.03 15.79
N VAL A 469 -12.00 -14.11 15.39
CA VAL A 469 -13.12 -14.43 14.51
C VAL A 469 -12.62 -14.80 13.11
N ARG A 470 -13.16 -15.90 12.55
CA ARG A 470 -12.90 -16.35 11.19
C ARG A 470 -14.03 -15.91 10.26
N PRO A 471 -13.77 -15.59 8.99
CA PRO A 471 -14.81 -15.19 8.06
C PRO A 471 -15.70 -16.39 7.68
N ALA A 472 -16.98 -16.15 7.40
CA ALA A 472 -17.85 -17.13 6.76
C ALA A 472 -17.53 -17.14 5.26
N GLU A 473 -16.63 -18.02 4.83
CA GLU A 473 -16.26 -18.18 3.42
C GLU A 473 -17.32 -18.98 2.65
N PHE A 474 -17.95 -19.97 3.30
CA PHE A 474 -18.97 -20.81 2.70
C PHE A 474 -20.30 -20.71 3.47
N VAL A 475 -21.36 -20.34 2.76
CA VAL A 475 -22.72 -20.30 3.32
C VAL A 475 -23.52 -21.44 2.70
N ILE A 476 -23.97 -22.37 3.52
CA ILE A 476 -24.71 -23.57 3.09
C ILE A 476 -26.14 -23.45 3.53
N PHE A 477 -27.07 -23.37 2.58
CA PHE A 477 -28.48 -23.46 2.81
C PHE A 477 -28.94 -24.90 2.52
N ARG A 478 -29.54 -25.57 3.51
CA ARG A 478 -30.18 -26.87 3.31
C ARG A 478 -31.67 -26.65 3.12
N ILE A 479 -32.14 -26.90 1.90
CA ILE A 479 -33.55 -26.76 1.54
C ILE A 479 -34.11 -28.17 1.41
N SER A 480 -35.12 -28.49 2.21
CA SER A 480 -35.86 -29.73 2.11
C SER A 480 -37.31 -29.43 1.74
N GLN A 481 -37.93 -30.32 0.96
CA GLN A 481 -39.34 -30.24 0.71
C GLN A 481 -40.09 -30.71 1.99
N TRP A 482 -40.93 -29.83 2.50
CA TRP A 482 -41.83 -30.18 3.59
C TRP A 482 -43.22 -30.45 3.02
N ALA A 483 -43.74 -31.66 3.29
CA ALA A 483 -45.04 -32.08 2.76
C ALA A 483 -46.27 -31.38 3.42
N GLY A 484 -46.02 -30.49 4.39
CA GLY A 484 -47.06 -29.86 5.20
C GLY A 484 -47.62 -30.80 6.27
N PRO A 485 -48.37 -30.30 7.26
CA PRO A 485 -49.09 -31.16 8.15
C PRO A 485 -50.17 -31.87 7.32
N GLU A 486 -50.17 -33.22 7.33
CA GLU A 486 -51.27 -33.99 6.77
C GLU A 486 -52.57 -33.48 7.41
N GLY A 487 -53.50 -33.01 6.56
CA GLY A 487 -54.78 -32.54 7.02
C GLY A 487 -55.48 -33.64 7.86
N GLN A 488 -55.70 -33.28 9.12
CA GLN A 488 -56.66 -34.04 9.89
C GLN A 488 -57.99 -34.09 9.11
N LYS A 489 -58.30 -35.25 8.58
CA LYS A 489 -59.70 -35.61 8.15
C LYS A 489 -60.51 -35.90 9.35
#